data_eeaf541a1ce9480a9e12882a968fd9f8
#
_entry.id   eeaf541a1ce9480a9e12882a968fd9f8
#
_cell.length_a   1.000
_cell.length_b   1.000
_cell.length_c   1.000
_cell.angle_alpha   90.00
_cell.angle_beta   90.00
_cell.angle_gamma   90.00
#
_symmetry.space_group_name_H-M   'P 1'
#
loop_
_entity.id
_entity.type
_entity.pdbx_description
1 polymer ?
#
loop_
_entity_poly.entity_id
_entity_poly.type
_entity_poly.pdbx_seq_one_letter_code
_entity_poly.pdbx_strand_id
1 'polypeptide(L)'
;LFSHRDKNYTRNRLKELARQTITGDNRLEMELKGCGFTEALYALVEQVMEPSAQIPHSVNIETVGWGSEGKAALRELEGFLNGCGIQVNAWIPSAPLSSLVHAPAAELNLVKRVRWARRMREKFGTAYLHIGGAGRYAGLDGICTFYRDIGQALRMEAAVEPVVLAARAQALE
;
A
#
# COMPACT_ATOMS: atom_id res chain seq x y z
N LEU A 1 -21.62 -7.59 -5.86
CA LEU A 1 -21.88 -8.71 -4.94
C LEU A 1 -21.36 -9.98 -5.60
N PHE A 2 -20.09 -10.35 -5.31
CA PHE A 2 -19.53 -11.61 -5.79
C PHE A 2 -20.18 -12.78 -5.06
N SER A 3 -20.59 -13.82 -5.81
CA SER A 3 -21.14 -15.03 -5.24
C SER A 3 -20.08 -15.77 -4.41
N HIS A 4 -20.52 -16.68 -3.54
CA HIS A 4 -19.60 -17.52 -2.76
C HIS A 4 -18.69 -18.37 -3.67
N ARG A 5 -19.16 -18.69 -4.88
CA ARG A 5 -18.45 -19.43 -5.92
C ARG A 5 -17.28 -18.60 -6.50
N ASP A 6 -17.49 -17.29 -6.71
CA ASP A 6 -16.45 -16.39 -7.24
C ASP A 6 -15.30 -16.17 -6.23
N LYS A 7 -15.64 -16.12 -4.94
CA LYS A 7 -14.63 -16.01 -3.87
C LYS A 7 -13.72 -17.24 -3.78
N ASN A 8 -14.28 -18.42 -3.93
CA ASN A 8 -13.52 -19.66 -3.93
C ASN A 8 -12.65 -19.80 -5.20
N TYR A 9 -13.16 -19.39 -6.35
CA TYR A 9 -12.39 -19.34 -7.58
C TYR A 9 -11.18 -18.41 -7.43
N THR A 10 -11.39 -17.19 -6.97
CA THR A 10 -10.31 -16.21 -6.74
C THR A 10 -9.25 -16.76 -5.78
N ARG A 11 -9.68 -17.35 -4.67
CA ARG A 11 -8.78 -17.95 -3.68
C ARG A 11 -7.93 -19.09 -4.27
N ASN A 12 -8.55 -20.00 -5.01
CA ASN A 12 -7.85 -21.13 -5.61
C ASN A 12 -6.88 -20.67 -6.71
N ARG A 13 -7.30 -19.67 -7.51
CA ARG A 13 -6.45 -19.10 -8.57
C ARG A 13 -5.24 -18.38 -8.00
N LEU A 14 -5.41 -17.62 -6.92
CA LEU A 14 -4.29 -16.97 -6.23
C LEU A 14 -3.31 -17.97 -5.62
N LYS A 15 -3.81 -19.08 -5.05
CA LYS A 15 -2.94 -20.16 -4.57
C LYS A 15 -2.12 -20.79 -5.69
N GLU A 16 -2.73 -20.98 -6.84
CA GLU A 16 -2.06 -21.55 -8.01
C GLU A 16 -1.03 -20.58 -8.59
N LEU A 17 -1.38 -19.29 -8.73
CA LEU A 17 -0.46 -18.23 -9.13
C LEU A 17 0.70 -18.10 -8.14
N ALA A 18 0.45 -18.16 -6.84
CA ALA A 18 1.50 -18.15 -5.82
C ALA A 18 2.47 -19.32 -5.97
N ARG A 19 1.99 -20.51 -6.38
CA ARG A 19 2.85 -21.67 -6.66
C ARG A 19 3.64 -21.53 -7.97
N GLN A 20 3.07 -20.86 -8.98
CA GLN A 20 3.67 -20.69 -10.31
C GLN A 20 4.62 -19.48 -10.40
N THR A 21 4.45 -18.47 -9.55
CA THR A 21 5.13 -17.16 -9.65
C THR A 21 6.54 -17.14 -9.03
N ILE A 22 7.14 -18.27 -8.75
CA ILE A 22 8.61 -18.34 -8.54
C ILE A 22 9.39 -17.80 -9.78
N THR A 23 8.70 -17.48 -10.87
CA THR A 23 9.27 -17.11 -12.16
C THR A 23 9.18 -15.63 -12.55
N GLY A 24 8.80 -14.72 -11.64
CA GLY A 24 8.97 -13.26 -11.88
C GLY A 24 8.01 -12.61 -12.89
N ASP A 25 6.85 -13.20 -13.16
CA ASP A 25 5.90 -12.73 -14.17
C ASP A 25 4.79 -11.83 -13.54
N ASN A 26 4.47 -10.70 -14.19
CA ASN A 26 3.45 -9.72 -13.78
C ASN A 26 1.98 -10.24 -13.88
N ARG A 27 1.79 -11.53 -13.97
CA ARG A 27 0.47 -12.18 -14.10
C ARG A 27 -0.46 -11.89 -12.94
N LEU A 28 0.08 -11.74 -11.71
CA LEU A 28 -0.73 -11.50 -10.51
C LEU A 28 -1.55 -10.22 -10.65
N GLU A 29 -0.95 -9.13 -11.13
CA GLU A 29 -1.68 -7.86 -11.29
C GLU A 29 -2.80 -7.94 -12.32
N MET A 30 -2.58 -8.65 -13.43
CA MET A 30 -3.58 -8.83 -14.48
C MET A 30 -4.77 -9.70 -14.01
N GLU A 31 -4.51 -10.78 -13.31
CA GLU A 31 -5.55 -11.63 -12.74
C GLU A 31 -6.35 -10.92 -11.64
N LEU A 32 -5.70 -10.08 -10.83
CA LEU A 32 -6.36 -9.27 -9.81
C LEU A 32 -7.35 -8.28 -10.42
N LYS A 33 -7.06 -7.70 -11.58
CA LYS A 33 -8.00 -6.83 -12.32
C LYS A 33 -9.26 -7.57 -12.74
N GLY A 34 -9.15 -8.83 -13.09
CA GLY A 34 -10.28 -9.66 -13.50
C GLY A 34 -11.19 -10.14 -12.36
N CYS A 35 -10.66 -10.26 -11.15
CA CYS A 35 -11.34 -10.88 -10.00
C CYS A 35 -11.92 -9.91 -8.96
N GLY A 36 -11.78 -8.61 -9.15
CA GLY A 36 -12.16 -7.59 -8.17
C GLY A 36 -11.11 -7.39 -7.07
N PHE A 37 -10.46 -6.26 -7.11
CA PHE A 37 -9.30 -5.92 -6.30
C PHE A 37 -9.46 -6.12 -4.79
N THR A 38 -10.63 -5.78 -4.24
CA THR A 38 -10.83 -5.86 -2.80
C THR A 38 -10.77 -7.30 -2.28
N GLU A 39 -11.41 -8.23 -2.99
CA GLU A 39 -11.40 -9.65 -2.62
C GLU A 39 -10.04 -10.28 -2.88
N ALA A 40 -9.38 -9.88 -3.95
CA ALA A 40 -8.04 -10.37 -4.27
C ALA A 40 -7.00 -9.91 -3.25
N LEU A 41 -7.01 -8.64 -2.85
CA LEU A 41 -6.13 -8.13 -1.78
C LEU A 41 -6.44 -8.82 -0.44
N TYR A 42 -7.71 -9.05 -0.12
CA TYR A 42 -8.09 -9.80 1.06
C TYR A 42 -7.55 -11.25 1.02
N ALA A 43 -7.64 -11.91 -0.14
CA ALA A 43 -7.11 -13.25 -0.33
C ALA A 43 -5.57 -13.31 -0.23
N LEU A 44 -4.85 -12.28 -0.67
CA LEU A 44 -3.41 -12.16 -0.47
C LEU A 44 -3.06 -12.16 1.03
N VAL A 45 -3.76 -11.37 1.84
CA VAL A 45 -3.57 -11.35 3.30
C VAL A 45 -3.82 -12.72 3.93
N GLU A 46 -4.87 -13.42 3.47
CA GLU A 46 -5.26 -14.71 4.05
C GLU A 46 -4.34 -15.86 3.67
N GLN A 47 -3.87 -15.89 2.42
CA GLN A 47 -3.32 -17.08 1.81
C GLN A 47 -1.83 -16.98 1.44
N VAL A 48 -1.31 -15.76 1.33
CA VAL A 48 0.03 -15.51 0.78
C VAL A 48 0.94 -14.83 1.80
N MET A 49 0.43 -13.84 2.53
CA MET A 49 1.24 -13.08 3.47
C MET A 49 1.56 -13.89 4.73
N GLU A 50 2.80 -13.77 5.21
CA GLU A 50 3.33 -14.50 6.36
C GLU A 50 3.77 -13.52 7.46
N PRO A 51 3.71 -13.96 8.74
CA PRO A 51 4.27 -13.18 9.84
C PRO A 51 5.74 -12.83 9.57
N SER A 52 6.11 -11.57 9.75
CA SER A 52 7.46 -11.08 9.49
C SER A 52 7.88 -10.12 10.59
N ALA A 53 9.19 -10.05 10.88
CA ALA A 53 9.73 -9.07 11.81
C ALA A 53 9.44 -7.66 11.28
N GLN A 54 8.96 -6.78 12.14
CA GLN A 54 8.63 -5.41 11.77
C GLN A 54 9.88 -4.62 11.40
N ILE A 55 9.80 -3.90 10.30
CA ILE A 55 10.82 -2.97 9.83
C ILE A 55 10.40 -1.57 10.28
N PRO A 56 11.14 -0.90 11.18
CA PRO A 56 10.82 0.44 11.64
C PRO A 56 10.79 1.45 10.47
N HIS A 57 9.92 2.45 10.59
CA HIS A 57 9.81 3.56 9.63
C HIS A 57 9.59 3.07 8.20
N SER A 58 8.76 2.04 8.02
CA SER A 58 8.48 1.47 6.71
C SER A 58 6.99 1.45 6.39
N VAL A 59 6.67 1.60 5.10
CA VAL A 59 5.29 1.62 4.62
C VAL A 59 5.07 0.65 3.48
N ASN A 60 3.87 0.06 3.41
CA ASN A 60 3.34 -0.50 2.18
C ASN A 60 2.41 0.52 1.52
N ILE A 61 2.40 0.56 0.20
CA ILE A 61 1.57 1.49 -0.56
C ILE A 61 0.63 0.70 -1.48
N GLU A 62 -0.68 0.94 -1.35
CA GLU A 62 -1.66 0.38 -2.29
C GLU A 62 -1.60 1.12 -3.62
N THR A 63 -1.21 0.41 -4.70
CA THR A 63 -1.03 0.98 -6.04
C THR A 63 -2.30 0.98 -6.89
N VAL A 64 -3.35 0.32 -6.46
CA VAL A 64 -4.61 0.20 -7.21
C VAL A 64 -5.37 1.54 -7.26
N GLY A 65 -5.79 1.91 -8.47
CA GLY A 65 -6.63 3.11 -8.69
C GLY A 65 -5.86 4.43 -8.74
N TRP A 66 -4.55 4.41 -8.98
CA TRP A 66 -3.75 5.61 -9.23
C TRP A 66 -3.80 6.10 -10.71
N GLY A 67 -4.39 5.31 -11.62
CA GLY A 67 -4.52 5.66 -13.03
C GLY A 67 -3.20 5.67 -13.80
N SER A 68 -3.24 6.16 -15.05
CA SER A 68 -2.05 6.26 -15.92
C SER A 68 -1.01 7.28 -15.42
N GLU A 69 -1.46 8.37 -14.80
CA GLU A 69 -0.61 9.42 -14.22
C GLU A 69 -0.04 9.02 -12.85
N GLY A 70 -0.55 7.94 -12.26
CA GLY A 70 -0.20 7.49 -10.93
C GLY A 70 1.27 7.12 -10.75
N LYS A 71 1.98 6.73 -11.83
CA LYS A 71 3.42 6.41 -11.73
C LYS A 71 4.29 7.61 -11.35
N ALA A 72 3.92 8.82 -11.79
CA ALA A 72 4.62 10.04 -11.42
C ALA A 72 4.33 10.36 -9.95
N ALA A 73 3.07 10.41 -9.55
CA ALA A 73 2.66 10.67 -8.17
C ALA A 73 3.24 9.64 -7.17
N LEU A 74 3.33 8.37 -7.56
CA LEU A 74 3.95 7.34 -6.71
C LEU A 74 5.45 7.56 -6.55
N ARG A 75 6.16 8.01 -7.59
CA ARG A 75 7.59 8.37 -7.49
C ARG A 75 7.83 9.60 -6.63
N GLU A 76 6.97 10.61 -6.73
CA GLU A 76 7.02 11.80 -5.87
C GLU A 76 6.78 11.42 -4.41
N LEU A 77 5.78 10.57 -4.15
CA LEU A 77 5.52 10.03 -2.81
C LEU A 77 6.73 9.25 -2.27
N GLU A 78 7.32 8.37 -3.07
CA GLU A 78 8.51 7.62 -2.68
C GLU A 78 9.70 8.55 -2.39
N GLY A 79 9.92 9.55 -3.24
CA GLY A 79 10.97 10.56 -3.03
C GLY A 79 10.77 11.33 -1.73
N PHE A 80 9.54 11.75 -1.43
CA PHE A 80 9.20 12.39 -0.17
C PHE A 80 9.46 11.47 1.03
N LEU A 81 8.96 10.24 1.00
CA LEU A 81 9.12 9.25 2.08
C LEU A 81 10.60 9.00 2.37
N ASN A 82 11.40 8.77 1.31
CA ASN A 82 12.84 8.58 1.43
C ASN A 82 13.55 9.81 2.02
N GLY A 83 13.13 11.02 1.63
CA GLY A 83 13.64 12.28 2.20
C GLY A 83 13.37 12.42 3.70
N CYS A 84 12.32 11.79 4.20
CA CYS A 84 11.98 11.72 5.63
C CYS A 84 12.62 10.52 6.35
N GLY A 85 13.37 9.65 5.66
CA GLY A 85 13.90 8.41 6.22
C GLY A 85 12.86 7.29 6.36
N ILE A 86 11.76 7.37 5.62
CA ILE A 86 10.71 6.35 5.58
C ILE A 86 10.91 5.50 4.33
N GLN A 87 11.07 4.19 4.50
CA GLN A 87 11.28 3.28 3.37
C GLN A 87 9.98 2.66 2.87
N VAL A 88 9.85 2.45 1.55
CA VAL A 88 8.76 1.67 0.97
C VAL A 88 9.14 0.19 1.02
N ASN A 89 8.39 -0.60 1.80
CA ASN A 89 8.58 -2.04 1.93
C ASN A 89 7.94 -2.80 0.74
N ALA A 90 6.70 -2.47 0.39
CA ALA A 90 6.04 -3.11 -0.74
C ALA A 90 5.01 -2.21 -1.42
N TRP A 91 4.94 -2.32 -2.75
CA TRP A 91 3.90 -1.75 -3.60
C TRP A 91 2.80 -2.79 -3.81
N ILE A 92 1.65 -2.66 -3.15
CA ILE A 92 0.60 -3.68 -3.15
C ILE A 92 -0.47 -3.35 -4.20
N PRO A 93 -0.75 -4.24 -5.14
CA PRO A 93 -0.22 -5.59 -5.37
C PRO A 93 0.94 -5.68 -6.39
N SER A 94 1.53 -4.55 -6.81
CA SER A 94 2.47 -4.49 -7.95
C SER A 94 3.88 -5.01 -7.63
N ALA A 95 4.16 -5.28 -6.36
CA ALA A 95 5.45 -5.84 -5.94
C ALA A 95 5.60 -7.32 -6.34
N PRO A 96 6.84 -7.82 -6.48
CA PRO A 96 7.10 -9.24 -6.63
C PRO A 96 6.47 -10.07 -5.50
N LEU A 97 6.11 -11.32 -5.78
CA LEU A 97 5.45 -12.19 -4.81
C LEU A 97 6.27 -12.34 -3.52
N SER A 98 7.59 -12.43 -3.63
CA SER A 98 8.50 -12.48 -2.47
C SER A 98 8.34 -11.28 -1.53
N SER A 99 8.18 -10.08 -2.08
CA SER A 99 7.91 -8.87 -1.29
C SER A 99 6.48 -8.86 -0.72
N LEU A 100 5.50 -9.39 -1.46
CA LEU A 100 4.11 -9.48 -0.98
C LEU A 100 3.97 -10.47 0.18
N VAL A 101 4.71 -11.58 0.17
CA VAL A 101 4.77 -12.53 1.30
C VAL A 101 5.18 -11.81 2.58
N HIS A 102 6.18 -10.95 2.51
CA HIS A 102 6.74 -10.20 3.63
C HIS A 102 6.15 -8.79 3.82
N ALA A 103 5.06 -8.46 3.12
CA ALA A 103 4.39 -7.18 3.33
C ALA A 103 3.99 -6.90 4.79
N PRO A 104 3.65 -7.90 5.64
CA PRO A 104 3.41 -7.67 7.07
C PRO A 104 4.59 -7.08 7.85
N ALA A 105 5.80 -7.10 7.32
CA ALA A 105 6.96 -6.46 7.94
C ALA A 105 6.86 -4.93 8.02
N ALA A 106 6.04 -4.28 7.19
CA ALA A 106 5.86 -2.84 7.26
C ALA A 106 5.19 -2.39 8.56
N GLU A 107 5.58 -1.20 9.03
CA GLU A 107 4.95 -0.58 10.20
C GLU A 107 3.56 -0.02 9.87
N LEU A 108 3.38 0.50 8.64
CA LEU A 108 2.14 1.14 8.21
C LEU A 108 1.74 0.77 6.78
N ASN A 109 0.44 0.59 6.54
CA ASN A 109 -0.14 0.45 5.20
C ASN A 109 -0.82 1.76 4.79
N LEU A 110 -0.46 2.34 3.65
CA LEU A 110 -1.17 3.46 3.01
C LEU A 110 -2.20 2.88 2.04
N VAL A 111 -3.50 3.02 2.35
CA VAL A 111 -4.55 2.25 1.69
C VAL A 111 -5.72 3.08 1.19
N LYS A 112 -6.23 2.74 0.01
CA LYS A 112 -7.49 3.25 -0.52
C LYS A 112 -8.68 2.33 -0.19
N ARG A 113 -8.42 1.06 0.09
CA ARG A 113 -9.42 0.03 0.40
C ARG A 113 -9.17 -0.58 1.77
N VAL A 114 -9.97 -0.19 2.74
CA VAL A 114 -9.78 -0.51 4.16
C VAL A 114 -9.94 -2.00 4.49
N ARG A 115 -10.72 -2.76 3.71
CA ARG A 115 -11.11 -4.14 4.07
C ARG A 115 -9.91 -5.08 4.23
N TRP A 116 -9.00 -5.10 3.25
CA TRP A 116 -7.82 -5.95 3.31
C TRP A 116 -6.82 -5.48 4.39
N ALA A 117 -6.67 -4.16 4.54
CA ALA A 117 -5.78 -3.59 5.53
C ALA A 117 -6.26 -3.84 6.97
N ARG A 118 -7.58 -3.78 7.21
CA ARG A 118 -8.17 -4.19 8.49
C ARG A 118 -7.83 -5.64 8.80
N ARG A 119 -7.97 -6.53 7.83
CA ARG A 119 -7.61 -7.93 8.00
C ARG A 119 -6.13 -8.14 8.26
N MET A 120 -5.28 -7.39 7.60
CA MET A 120 -3.83 -7.41 7.82
C MET A 120 -3.48 -6.95 9.24
N ARG A 121 -4.15 -5.91 9.75
CA ARG A 121 -4.01 -5.47 11.14
C ARG A 121 -4.47 -6.54 12.14
N GLU A 122 -5.61 -7.18 11.90
CA GLU A 122 -6.12 -8.27 12.76
C GLU A 122 -5.17 -9.47 12.80
N LYS A 123 -4.58 -9.83 11.66
CA LYS A 123 -3.77 -11.05 11.52
C LYS A 123 -2.31 -10.85 11.91
N PHE A 124 -1.74 -9.68 11.59
CA PHE A 124 -0.30 -9.41 11.72
C PHE A 124 0.03 -8.18 12.58
N GLY A 125 -0.95 -7.39 12.98
CA GLY A 125 -0.74 -6.17 13.76
C GLY A 125 -0.36 -4.94 12.95
N THR A 126 -0.11 -5.05 11.64
CA THR A 126 0.32 -3.94 10.77
C THR A 126 -0.74 -2.83 10.72
N ALA A 127 -0.40 -1.64 11.18
CA ALA A 127 -1.31 -0.49 11.16
C ALA A 127 -1.68 -0.06 9.73
N TYR A 128 -2.73 0.76 9.59
CA TYR A 128 -3.05 1.36 8.28
C TYR A 128 -3.56 2.79 8.41
N LEU A 129 -3.22 3.60 7.40
CA LEU A 129 -3.76 4.93 7.16
C LEU A 129 -4.63 4.88 5.89
N HIS A 130 -5.91 5.27 6.03
CA HIS A 130 -6.81 5.36 4.89
C HIS A 130 -6.56 6.66 4.13
N ILE A 131 -6.04 6.54 2.91
CA ILE A 131 -5.68 7.65 2.03
C ILE A 131 -6.72 7.89 0.91
N GLY A 132 -7.81 7.12 0.92
CA GLY A 132 -8.95 7.30 0.02
C GLY A 132 -9.98 8.23 0.64
N GLY A 133 -10.71 8.95 -0.21
CA GLY A 133 -11.79 9.85 0.20
C GLY A 133 -11.69 11.21 -0.48
N ALA A 134 -12.85 11.73 -0.92
CA ALA A 134 -12.90 13.01 -1.61
C ALA A 134 -12.55 14.15 -0.64
N GLY A 135 -11.56 14.96 -1.00
CA GLY A 135 -11.34 16.27 -0.42
C GLY A 135 -10.33 16.40 0.71
N ARG A 136 -10.12 15.40 1.58
CA ARG A 136 -9.19 15.54 2.73
C ARG A 136 -7.76 15.87 2.32
N TYR A 137 -7.28 15.25 1.26
CA TYR A 137 -5.91 15.39 0.76
C TYR A 137 -5.85 16.13 -0.59
N ALA A 138 -6.88 16.94 -0.91
CA ALA A 138 -6.91 17.71 -2.14
C ALA A 138 -6.18 19.05 -2.00
N GLY A 139 -5.50 19.45 -3.08
CA GLY A 139 -4.73 20.71 -3.12
C GLY A 139 -3.49 20.68 -2.25
N LEU A 140 -2.77 21.81 -2.22
CA LEU A 140 -1.49 21.92 -1.52
C LEU A 140 -1.61 21.65 -0.02
N ASP A 141 -2.61 22.24 0.64
CA ASP A 141 -2.83 22.02 2.08
C ASP A 141 -3.24 20.57 2.38
N GLY A 142 -4.01 19.93 1.49
CA GLY A 142 -4.37 18.53 1.60
C GLY A 142 -3.16 17.60 1.48
N ILE A 143 -2.27 17.88 0.55
CA ILE A 143 -1.01 17.13 0.39
C ILE A 143 -0.12 17.28 1.63
N CYS A 144 0.02 18.50 2.16
CA CYS A 144 0.75 18.73 3.40
C CYS A 144 0.14 17.93 4.57
N THR A 145 -1.19 17.92 4.66
CA THR A 145 -1.93 17.14 5.67
C THR A 145 -1.66 15.65 5.51
N PHE A 146 -1.68 15.14 4.28
CA PHE A 146 -1.39 13.74 3.99
C PHE A 146 -0.01 13.30 4.51
N TYR A 147 1.01 14.10 4.24
CA TYR A 147 2.37 13.81 4.71
C TYR A 147 2.50 13.88 6.23
N ARG A 148 1.83 14.86 6.87
CA ARG A 148 1.80 14.95 8.34
C ARG A 148 1.08 13.75 8.97
N ASP A 149 -0.03 13.31 8.39
CA ASP A 149 -0.75 12.13 8.87
C ASP A 149 0.13 10.85 8.80
N ILE A 150 0.98 10.71 7.77
CA ILE A 150 1.98 9.63 7.70
C ILE A 150 3.01 9.78 8.84
N GLY A 151 3.57 10.98 9.00
CA GLY A 151 4.53 11.26 10.07
C GLY A 151 3.97 10.94 11.45
N GLN A 152 2.74 11.36 11.73
CA GLN A 152 2.05 11.06 12.98
C GLN A 152 1.83 9.55 13.18
N ALA A 153 1.39 8.84 12.14
CA ALA A 153 1.15 7.40 12.21
C ALA A 153 2.43 6.59 12.50
N LEU A 154 3.58 7.07 12.02
CA LEU A 154 4.91 6.48 12.22
C LEU A 154 5.69 7.09 13.40
N ARG A 155 5.14 8.10 14.10
CA ARG A 155 5.81 8.89 15.14
C ARG A 155 7.10 9.55 14.66
N MET A 156 7.05 10.07 13.44
CA MET A 156 8.18 10.72 12.74
C MET A 156 7.89 12.18 12.41
N GLU A 157 7.05 12.86 13.18
CA GLU A 157 6.64 14.24 12.95
C GLU A 157 7.83 15.19 12.82
N ALA A 158 8.85 15.00 13.67
CA ALA A 158 10.06 15.82 13.65
C ALA A 158 10.89 15.68 12.36
N ALA A 159 10.86 14.53 11.72
CA ALA A 159 11.54 14.28 10.44
C ALA A 159 10.70 14.76 9.25
N VAL A 160 9.37 14.65 9.34
CA VAL A 160 8.45 14.96 8.25
C VAL A 160 8.20 16.46 8.11
N GLU A 161 8.01 17.20 9.20
CA GLU A 161 7.60 18.61 9.14
C GLU A 161 8.57 19.51 8.37
N PRO A 162 9.90 19.44 8.53
CA PRO A 162 10.82 20.25 7.74
C PRO A 162 10.71 19.99 6.23
N VAL A 163 10.51 18.72 5.83
CA VAL A 163 10.37 18.34 4.41
C VAL A 163 9.06 18.87 3.84
N VAL A 164 7.96 18.80 4.60
CA VAL A 164 6.66 19.37 4.21
C VAL A 164 6.76 20.87 4.01
N LEU A 165 7.40 21.59 4.93
CA LEU A 165 7.55 23.04 4.83
C LEU A 165 8.39 23.45 3.62
N ALA A 166 9.49 22.73 3.35
CA ALA A 166 10.34 22.99 2.18
C ALA A 166 9.58 22.75 0.87
N ALA A 167 8.88 21.60 0.75
CA ALA A 167 8.08 21.27 -0.42
C ALA A 167 6.93 22.27 -0.65
N ARG A 168 6.28 22.72 0.44
CA ARG A 168 5.24 23.76 0.34
C ARG A 168 5.79 25.11 -0.14
N ALA A 169 6.93 25.54 0.36
CA ALA A 169 7.57 26.79 -0.08
C ALA A 169 7.89 26.73 -1.58
N GLN A 170 8.48 25.63 -2.04
CA GLN A 170 8.80 25.44 -3.46
C GLN A 170 7.56 25.43 -4.37
N ALA A 171 6.43 24.94 -3.91
CA ALA A 171 5.19 24.90 -4.68
C ALA A 171 4.48 26.26 -4.80
N LEU A 172 4.91 27.27 -4.02
CA LEU A 172 4.36 28.64 -4.03
C LEU A 172 5.22 29.64 -4.81
N GLU A 173 6.41 29.24 -5.25
CA GLU A 173 7.28 30.00 -6.16
C GLU A 173 6.85 29.86 -7.62
#